data_f6cf1bc7d571879ad67b6a6236a24cef
#
_entry.id   f6cf1bc7d571879ad67b6a6236a24cef
#
_cell.length_a   1.000
_cell.length_b   1.000
_cell.length_c   1.000
_cell.angle_alpha   90.00
_cell.angle_beta   90.00
_cell.angle_gamma   90.00
#
_symmetry.space_group_name_H-M   'P 1'
#
loop_
_entity.id
_entity.type
_entity.pdbx_description
1 polymer ?
#
loop_
_entity_poly.entity_id
_entity_poly.type
_entity_poly.pdbx_seq_one_letter_code
_entity_poly.pdbx_strand_id
1 'polypeptide(L)'
;MVESKRSALLWEVLHEAYTRLGLGEAVGGDRAFEQMVLARLIEPSSKAQVPRVLGDLGLESVSVRTLFRSLARAQERGYREAICQALFEHVTASGGLALCLYDVTTLYFEAEREDDLRKVGYSKERRVDPQVIVGLLVDRHGFPLQVGCWEGNKAETATIVPIVEAFQSAHGIEELVIVADAGMLSAANLAALDDARLRFIVGARTTRAPGDLEAHFHWEGDAFTDGQVIDTITPRRGSRSERDKSRKAEPVWDPHTHPGSWRAIWVYSKKRAARDNQTLTAQANRARAVIAGEKRPKGTRFVTVHAGDATLDEASIARARSLVGLKGYVTNIPARLMDAGEVVSSYHELWHVEQSFRMSKHDLRARPVFHHTRDAIEAHLTVVMAALAVARYLQDATGISIARIVRELRSLQEVTINLNGHHLAAAPRLTDAANDILTALSTPPPAH
;
A
#
# COMPACT_ATOMS: atom_id res chain seq x y z
N MET A 1 -22.62 18.39 -41.61
CA MET A 1 -22.96 17.20 -40.78
C MET A 1 -21.83 16.94 -39.82
N VAL A 2 -22.09 16.64 -38.53
CA VAL A 2 -21.05 16.19 -37.58
C VAL A 2 -20.59 14.80 -38.01
N GLU A 3 -19.31 14.64 -38.26
CA GLU A 3 -18.71 13.41 -38.78
C GLU A 3 -18.10 12.56 -37.64
N SER A 4 -17.42 13.20 -36.71
CA SER A 4 -16.87 12.54 -35.55
C SER A 4 -16.83 13.45 -34.32
N LYS A 5 -16.77 12.79 -33.13
CA LYS A 5 -16.51 13.44 -31.85
C LYS A 5 -15.38 12.65 -31.16
N ARG A 6 -14.37 13.35 -30.63
CA ARG A 6 -13.19 12.72 -30.06
C ARG A 6 -12.77 13.44 -28.79
N SER A 7 -12.57 12.68 -27.71
CA SER A 7 -11.96 13.19 -26.45
C SER A 7 -10.43 13.13 -26.56
N ALA A 8 -9.86 13.84 -27.53
CA ALA A 8 -8.43 13.81 -27.85
C ALA A 8 -7.57 14.26 -26.65
N LEU A 9 -7.96 15.36 -26.01
CA LEU A 9 -7.23 15.95 -24.90
C LEU A 9 -7.06 14.99 -23.71
N LEU A 10 -8.10 14.21 -23.35
CA LEU A 10 -7.98 13.21 -22.30
C LEU A 10 -6.92 12.16 -22.66
N TRP A 11 -6.97 11.66 -23.89
CA TRP A 11 -6.00 10.67 -24.35
C TRP A 11 -4.58 11.23 -24.34
N GLU A 12 -4.37 12.43 -24.86
CA GLU A 12 -3.08 13.11 -24.91
C GLU A 12 -2.46 13.30 -23.54
N VAL A 13 -3.24 13.74 -22.56
CA VAL A 13 -2.78 13.89 -21.16
C VAL A 13 -2.36 12.54 -20.55
N LEU A 14 -3.15 11.50 -20.76
CA LEU A 14 -2.81 10.17 -20.22
C LEU A 14 -1.62 9.54 -20.94
N HIS A 15 -1.54 9.70 -22.26
CA HIS A 15 -0.41 9.23 -23.08
C HIS A 15 0.90 9.94 -22.73
N GLU A 16 0.84 11.27 -22.55
CA GLU A 16 1.99 12.06 -22.14
C GLU A 16 2.53 11.62 -20.78
N ALA A 17 1.65 11.40 -19.78
CA ALA A 17 2.04 10.87 -18.48
C ALA A 17 2.66 9.47 -18.57
N TYR A 18 2.08 8.59 -19.40
CA TYR A 18 2.62 7.26 -19.67
C TYR A 18 4.02 7.32 -20.30
N THR A 19 4.23 8.23 -21.23
CA THR A 19 5.50 8.44 -21.92
C THR A 19 6.57 9.05 -21.01
N ARG A 20 6.21 10.06 -20.21
CA ARG A 20 7.13 10.69 -19.25
C ARG A 20 7.64 9.72 -18.18
N LEU A 21 6.86 8.71 -17.84
CA LEU A 21 7.28 7.64 -16.94
C LEU A 21 8.15 6.56 -17.63
N GLY A 22 8.51 6.74 -18.91
CA GLY A 22 9.31 5.77 -19.66
C GLY A 22 8.59 4.45 -19.97
N LEU A 23 7.28 4.35 -19.71
CA LEU A 23 6.55 3.09 -19.81
C LEU A 23 6.44 2.59 -21.26
N GLY A 24 6.40 3.51 -22.25
CA GLY A 24 6.38 3.16 -23.66
C GLY A 24 7.65 2.42 -24.08
N GLU A 25 8.80 2.92 -23.68
CA GLU A 25 10.11 2.31 -23.96
C GLU A 25 10.28 1.00 -23.21
N ALA A 26 9.88 0.95 -21.92
CA ALA A 26 9.95 -0.24 -21.09
C ALA A 26 9.23 -1.45 -21.68
N VAL A 27 8.14 -1.23 -22.43
CA VAL A 27 7.37 -2.32 -23.08
C VAL A 27 7.67 -2.45 -24.58
N GLY A 28 8.72 -1.79 -25.08
CA GLY A 28 9.12 -1.83 -26.49
C GLY A 28 8.07 -1.29 -27.46
N GLY A 29 7.34 -0.24 -27.06
CA GLY A 29 6.33 0.40 -27.88
C GLY A 29 5.06 -0.44 -28.09
N ASP A 30 4.74 -1.39 -27.18
CA ASP A 30 3.53 -2.23 -27.30
C ASP A 30 2.26 -1.40 -27.13
N ARG A 31 1.72 -0.89 -28.24
CA ARG A 31 0.48 -0.10 -28.28
C ARG A 31 -0.71 -0.81 -27.62
N ALA A 32 -0.78 -2.14 -27.70
CA ALA A 32 -1.87 -2.88 -27.07
C ALA A 32 -1.77 -2.86 -25.55
N PHE A 33 -0.55 -2.93 -25.00
CA PHE A 33 -0.30 -2.79 -23.56
C PHE A 33 -0.68 -1.39 -23.09
N GLU A 34 -0.19 -0.35 -23.76
CA GLU A 34 -0.57 1.05 -23.49
C GLU A 34 -2.08 1.24 -23.47
N GLN A 35 -2.79 0.77 -24.51
CA GLN A 35 -4.26 0.88 -24.58
C GLN A 35 -4.95 0.19 -23.40
N MET A 36 -4.43 -0.96 -22.91
CA MET A 36 -4.98 -1.61 -21.71
C MET A 36 -4.74 -0.79 -20.44
N VAL A 37 -3.58 -0.15 -20.32
CA VAL A 37 -3.24 0.70 -19.17
C VAL A 37 -4.11 1.95 -19.17
N LEU A 38 -4.16 2.69 -20.27
CA LEU A 38 -4.89 3.96 -20.35
C LEU A 38 -6.41 3.77 -20.31
N ALA A 39 -6.94 2.74 -20.98
CA ALA A 39 -8.36 2.42 -20.89
C ALA A 39 -8.80 2.09 -19.44
N ARG A 40 -7.92 1.51 -18.64
CA ARG A 40 -8.20 1.23 -17.20
C ARG A 40 -8.31 2.50 -16.36
N LEU A 41 -7.57 3.54 -16.70
CA LEU A 41 -7.70 4.86 -16.06
C LEU A 41 -9.03 5.55 -16.44
N ILE A 42 -9.43 5.41 -17.69
CA ILE A 42 -10.63 6.06 -18.24
C ILE A 42 -11.91 5.39 -17.74
N GLU A 43 -11.98 4.06 -17.88
CA GLU A 43 -13.10 3.24 -17.44
C GLU A 43 -12.60 1.83 -17.04
N PRO A 44 -12.41 1.57 -15.74
CA PRO A 44 -11.93 0.29 -15.27
C PRO A 44 -12.89 -0.85 -15.62
N SER A 45 -12.53 -1.64 -16.61
CA SER A 45 -13.33 -2.73 -17.16
C SER A 45 -12.47 -3.93 -17.57
N SER A 46 -13.08 -4.97 -18.14
CA SER A 46 -12.33 -6.11 -18.68
C SER A 46 -11.52 -5.72 -19.92
N LYS A 47 -10.43 -6.43 -20.22
CA LYS A 47 -9.62 -6.18 -21.42
C LYS A 47 -10.42 -6.28 -22.71
N ALA A 48 -11.46 -7.13 -22.74
CA ALA A 48 -12.36 -7.26 -23.89
C ALA A 48 -13.20 -6.00 -24.13
N GLN A 49 -13.36 -5.13 -23.14
CA GLN A 49 -14.09 -3.86 -23.26
C GLN A 49 -13.20 -2.68 -23.70
N VAL A 50 -11.89 -2.85 -23.77
CA VAL A 50 -10.95 -1.78 -24.18
C VAL A 50 -11.36 -1.17 -25.54
N PRO A 51 -11.73 -1.94 -26.59
CA PRO A 51 -12.18 -1.35 -27.86
C PRO A 51 -13.41 -0.48 -27.72
N ARG A 52 -14.37 -0.86 -26.86
CA ARG A 52 -15.54 -0.03 -26.58
C ARG A 52 -15.14 1.27 -25.87
N VAL A 53 -14.34 1.17 -24.80
CA VAL A 53 -13.88 2.34 -24.02
C VAL A 53 -13.18 3.37 -24.92
N LEU A 54 -12.27 2.90 -25.80
CA LEU A 54 -11.57 3.77 -26.73
C LEU A 54 -12.49 4.31 -27.83
N GLY A 55 -13.39 3.46 -28.36
CA GLY A 55 -14.42 3.88 -29.35
C GLY A 55 -15.33 4.97 -28.82
N ASP A 56 -15.75 4.90 -27.53
CA ASP A 56 -16.54 5.93 -26.87
C ASP A 56 -15.82 7.29 -26.78
N LEU A 57 -14.48 7.29 -26.92
CA LEU A 57 -13.66 8.50 -27.00
C LEU A 57 -13.36 8.92 -28.46
N GLY A 58 -13.88 8.19 -29.45
CA GLY A 58 -13.54 8.40 -30.84
C GLY A 58 -12.12 7.97 -31.23
N LEU A 59 -11.55 7.01 -30.52
CA LEU A 59 -10.19 6.51 -30.71
C LEU A 59 -10.20 5.10 -31.32
N GLU A 60 -9.21 4.82 -32.16
CA GLU A 60 -9.04 3.47 -32.72
C GLU A 60 -8.34 2.54 -31.70
N SER A 61 -8.93 1.37 -31.51
CA SER A 61 -8.37 0.31 -30.70
C SER A 61 -7.79 -0.81 -31.57
N VAL A 62 -6.77 -1.47 -31.03
CA VAL A 62 -6.35 -2.77 -31.55
C VAL A 62 -7.41 -3.82 -31.27
N SER A 63 -7.37 -4.94 -32.01
CA SER A 63 -8.34 -6.03 -31.82
C SER A 63 -8.20 -6.68 -30.43
N VAL A 64 -9.31 -7.23 -29.89
CA VAL A 64 -9.31 -7.96 -28.62
C VAL A 64 -8.25 -9.09 -28.62
N ARG A 65 -8.09 -9.78 -29.75
CA ARG A 65 -7.04 -10.82 -29.92
C ARG A 65 -5.65 -10.23 -29.72
N THR A 66 -5.38 -9.02 -30.22
CA THR A 66 -4.08 -8.35 -30.06
C THR A 66 -3.86 -7.95 -28.59
N LEU A 67 -4.88 -7.50 -27.86
CA LEU A 67 -4.80 -7.22 -26.43
C LEU A 67 -4.41 -8.46 -25.62
N PHE A 68 -5.05 -9.61 -25.87
CA PHE A 68 -4.70 -10.86 -25.17
C PHE A 68 -3.31 -11.38 -25.53
N ARG A 69 -2.85 -11.20 -26.78
CA ARG A 69 -1.47 -11.50 -27.16
C ARG A 69 -0.46 -10.59 -26.47
N SER A 70 -0.81 -9.33 -26.23
CA SER A 70 0.03 -8.42 -25.47
C SER A 70 0.18 -8.85 -23.99
N LEU A 71 -0.87 -9.41 -23.37
CA LEU A 71 -0.74 -9.99 -22.03
C LEU A 71 0.25 -11.16 -21.99
N ALA A 72 0.26 -12.04 -23.00
CA ALA A 72 1.26 -13.12 -23.11
C ALA A 72 2.68 -12.52 -23.26
N ARG A 73 2.85 -11.55 -24.18
CA ARG A 73 4.14 -10.87 -24.35
C ARG A 73 4.62 -10.20 -23.08
N ALA A 74 3.72 -9.65 -22.26
CA ALA A 74 4.08 -8.99 -21.01
C ALA A 74 4.84 -9.94 -20.06
N GLN A 75 4.50 -11.23 -20.05
CA GLN A 75 5.23 -12.24 -19.29
C GLN A 75 6.49 -12.71 -20.03
N GLU A 76 6.36 -13.07 -21.31
CA GLU A 76 7.48 -13.58 -22.12
C GLU A 76 8.66 -12.60 -22.20
N ARG A 77 8.40 -11.30 -22.16
CA ARG A 77 9.41 -10.23 -22.33
C ARG A 77 9.72 -9.46 -21.05
N GLY A 78 9.22 -9.89 -19.90
CA GLY A 78 9.52 -9.28 -18.61
C GLY A 78 9.07 -7.81 -18.50
N TYR A 79 7.86 -7.46 -18.97
CA TYR A 79 7.37 -6.07 -18.91
C TYR A 79 7.31 -5.54 -17.49
N ARG A 80 7.03 -6.40 -16.50
CA ARG A 80 7.00 -5.98 -15.09
C ARG A 80 8.34 -5.44 -14.64
N GLU A 81 9.41 -6.18 -14.89
CA GLU A 81 10.78 -5.83 -14.51
C GLU A 81 11.22 -4.55 -15.22
N ALA A 82 10.95 -4.43 -16.53
CA ALA A 82 11.26 -3.22 -17.29
C ALA A 82 10.47 -2.00 -16.81
N ILE A 83 9.19 -2.16 -16.48
CA ILE A 83 8.37 -1.10 -15.88
C ILE A 83 8.90 -0.71 -14.50
N CYS A 84 9.23 -1.68 -13.63
CA CYS A 84 9.83 -1.38 -12.33
C CYS A 84 11.13 -0.58 -12.47
N GLN A 85 11.97 -0.92 -13.44
CA GLN A 85 13.19 -0.18 -13.74
C GLN A 85 12.88 1.27 -14.16
N ALA A 86 11.95 1.48 -15.10
CA ALA A 86 11.56 2.82 -15.55
C ALA A 86 10.99 3.68 -14.41
N LEU A 87 10.15 3.07 -13.55
CA LEU A 87 9.58 3.77 -12.40
C LEU A 87 10.64 4.11 -11.34
N PHE A 88 11.60 3.22 -11.12
CA PHE A 88 12.74 3.49 -10.26
C PHE A 88 13.60 4.65 -10.78
N GLU A 89 13.92 4.65 -12.06
CA GLU A 89 14.66 5.73 -12.74
C GLU A 89 13.90 7.07 -12.62
N HIS A 90 12.58 7.04 -12.81
CA HIS A 90 11.75 8.23 -12.63
C HIS A 90 11.86 8.83 -11.23
N VAL A 91 11.71 8.01 -10.19
CA VAL A 91 11.78 8.47 -8.79
C VAL A 91 13.18 8.94 -8.41
N THR A 92 14.22 8.29 -8.94
CA THR A 92 15.63 8.62 -8.62
C THR A 92 16.23 9.71 -9.50
N ALA A 93 15.55 10.16 -10.54
CA ALA A 93 16.02 11.22 -11.44
C ALA A 93 16.32 12.55 -10.72
N SER A 94 15.62 12.84 -9.62
CA SER A 94 15.78 14.07 -8.83
C SER A 94 16.44 13.86 -7.46
N GLY A 95 16.82 12.63 -7.12
CA GLY A 95 17.47 12.30 -5.84
C GLY A 95 17.55 10.80 -5.59
N GLY A 96 18.19 10.39 -4.48
CA GLY A 96 18.31 9.00 -4.10
C GLY A 96 17.04 8.47 -3.41
N LEU A 97 16.75 7.17 -3.59
CA LEU A 97 15.69 6.48 -2.87
C LEU A 97 16.25 5.95 -1.54
N ALA A 98 15.91 6.60 -0.43
CA ALA A 98 16.39 6.23 0.90
C ALA A 98 15.37 5.39 1.70
N LEU A 99 14.08 5.50 1.36
CA LEU A 99 12.99 4.88 2.12
C LEU A 99 11.90 4.36 1.19
N CYS A 100 11.45 3.13 1.47
CA CYS A 100 10.30 2.51 0.82
C CYS A 100 9.25 2.09 1.86
N LEU A 101 7.99 2.22 1.47
CA LEU A 101 6.85 1.73 2.22
C LEU A 101 6.39 0.40 1.61
N TYR A 102 6.09 -0.57 2.45
CA TYR A 102 5.61 -1.87 2.01
C TYR A 102 4.35 -2.28 2.75
N ASP A 103 3.37 -2.73 2.00
CA ASP A 103 2.15 -3.35 2.54
C ASP A 103 1.65 -4.45 1.61
N VAL A 104 0.73 -5.27 2.09
CA VAL A 104 0.09 -6.34 1.33
C VAL A 104 -1.42 -6.24 1.36
N THR A 105 -2.02 -6.76 0.30
CA THR A 105 -3.46 -6.88 0.19
C THR A 105 -3.85 -8.18 -0.47
N THR A 106 -5.13 -8.54 -0.38
CA THR A 106 -5.69 -9.68 -1.07
C THR A 106 -6.55 -9.23 -2.26
N LEU A 107 -6.41 -9.91 -3.38
CA LEU A 107 -7.31 -9.80 -4.52
C LEU A 107 -8.02 -11.14 -4.69
N TYR A 108 -9.35 -11.11 -4.67
CA TYR A 108 -10.19 -12.31 -4.77
C TYR A 108 -10.64 -12.58 -6.21
N PHE A 109 -11.03 -13.84 -6.44
CA PHE A 109 -11.58 -14.32 -7.68
C PHE A 109 -13.03 -14.76 -7.43
N GLU A 110 -13.91 -14.40 -8.31
CA GLU A 110 -15.29 -14.94 -8.33
C GLU A 110 -15.26 -16.32 -9.04
N ALA A 111 -14.60 -17.30 -8.39
CA ALA A 111 -14.42 -18.66 -8.89
C ALA A 111 -14.41 -19.65 -7.71
N GLU A 112 -14.94 -20.86 -7.92
CA GLU A 112 -14.99 -21.90 -6.89
C GLU A 112 -13.72 -22.76 -6.80
N ARG A 113 -12.87 -22.73 -7.83
CA ARG A 113 -11.71 -23.62 -7.92
C ARG A 113 -10.42 -22.93 -7.49
N GLU A 114 -9.71 -23.62 -6.60
CA GLU A 114 -8.33 -23.32 -6.24
C GLU A 114 -7.34 -23.90 -7.26
N ASP A 115 -6.15 -23.33 -7.32
CA ASP A 115 -4.97 -23.87 -8.00
C ASP A 115 -3.72 -23.59 -7.16
N ASP A 116 -2.52 -23.71 -7.72
CA ASP A 116 -1.27 -23.51 -6.97
C ASP A 116 -1.06 -22.05 -6.53
N LEU A 117 -1.68 -21.07 -7.18
CA LEU A 117 -1.59 -19.65 -6.86
C LEU A 117 -2.85 -19.15 -6.15
N ARG A 118 -4.04 -19.51 -6.69
CA ARG A 118 -5.33 -19.07 -6.14
C ARG A 118 -5.74 -20.00 -5.01
N LYS A 119 -5.63 -19.54 -3.79
CA LYS A 119 -5.94 -20.30 -2.56
C LYS A 119 -6.94 -19.56 -1.70
N VAL A 120 -7.78 -20.29 -1.00
CA VAL A 120 -8.57 -19.74 0.10
C VAL A 120 -7.62 -19.45 1.27
N GLY A 121 -7.66 -18.24 1.78
CA GLY A 121 -6.76 -17.78 2.84
C GLY A 121 -7.45 -16.81 3.79
N TYR A 122 -6.67 -16.22 4.69
CA TYR A 122 -7.20 -15.20 5.58
C TYR A 122 -7.66 -13.98 4.77
N SER A 123 -8.91 -13.61 4.89
CA SER A 123 -9.50 -12.42 4.27
C SER A 123 -9.99 -11.43 5.31
N LYS A 124 -9.51 -10.18 5.25
CA LYS A 124 -10.02 -9.08 6.10
C LYS A 124 -11.52 -8.84 5.85
N GLU A 125 -12.02 -9.19 4.67
CA GLU A 125 -13.43 -9.05 4.25
C GLU A 125 -14.27 -10.30 4.57
N ARG A 126 -13.70 -11.33 5.23
CA ARG A 126 -14.33 -12.61 5.59
C ARG A 126 -14.92 -13.37 4.40
N ARG A 127 -14.30 -13.22 3.22
CA ARG A 127 -14.65 -13.98 2.01
C ARG A 127 -14.04 -15.37 2.05
N VAL A 128 -14.74 -16.30 1.43
CA VAL A 128 -14.28 -17.70 1.25
C VAL A 128 -13.82 -17.97 -0.19
N ASP A 129 -13.82 -16.93 -1.03
CA ASP A 129 -13.37 -17.05 -2.41
C ASP A 129 -11.85 -17.26 -2.47
N PRO A 130 -11.34 -18.03 -3.47
CA PRO A 130 -9.91 -18.07 -3.76
C PRO A 130 -9.35 -16.67 -3.99
N GLN A 131 -8.16 -16.43 -3.50
CA GLN A 131 -7.50 -15.14 -3.56
C GLN A 131 -6.01 -15.30 -3.89
N VAL A 132 -5.36 -14.20 -4.20
CA VAL A 132 -3.90 -14.05 -4.23
C VAL A 132 -3.50 -12.96 -3.26
N ILE A 133 -2.29 -13.07 -2.72
CA ILE A 133 -1.67 -11.99 -1.95
C ILE A 133 -0.86 -11.14 -2.91
N VAL A 134 -1.08 -9.83 -2.85
CA VAL A 134 -0.34 -8.84 -3.63
C VAL A 134 0.38 -7.91 -2.68
N GLY A 135 1.70 -7.84 -2.80
CA GLY A 135 2.54 -6.87 -2.11
C GLY A 135 2.88 -5.71 -3.03
N LEU A 136 2.91 -4.52 -2.47
CA LEU A 136 3.28 -3.30 -3.17
C LEU A 136 4.39 -2.59 -2.41
N LEU A 137 5.50 -2.35 -3.10
CA LEU A 137 6.59 -1.50 -2.65
C LEU A 137 6.42 -0.14 -3.32
N VAL A 138 6.39 0.91 -2.52
CA VAL A 138 6.24 2.29 -2.99
C VAL A 138 7.31 3.19 -2.35
N ASP A 139 7.56 4.34 -2.94
CA ASP A 139 8.36 5.38 -2.31
C ASP A 139 7.63 5.99 -1.09
N ARG A 140 8.24 6.96 -0.42
CA ARG A 140 7.65 7.64 0.74
C ARG A 140 6.35 8.40 0.44
N HIS A 141 6.10 8.75 -0.81
CA HIS A 141 4.91 9.47 -1.28
C HIS A 141 3.82 8.52 -1.81
N GLY A 142 4.10 7.20 -1.87
CA GLY A 142 3.16 6.19 -2.33
C GLY A 142 3.23 5.94 -3.84
N PHE A 143 4.26 6.41 -4.52
CA PHE A 143 4.50 6.11 -5.92
C PHE A 143 4.96 4.66 -6.09
N PRO A 144 4.36 3.84 -6.98
CA PRO A 144 4.65 2.42 -7.07
C PRO A 144 6.02 2.16 -7.69
N LEU A 145 6.80 1.28 -7.04
CA LEU A 145 8.12 0.85 -7.48
C LEU A 145 8.16 -0.61 -7.89
N GLN A 146 7.48 -1.47 -7.11
CA GLN A 146 7.44 -2.91 -7.41
C GLN A 146 6.17 -3.56 -6.89
N VAL A 147 5.66 -4.56 -7.63
CA VAL A 147 4.54 -5.40 -7.25
C VAL A 147 4.96 -6.86 -7.19
N GLY A 148 4.57 -7.55 -6.11
CA GLY A 148 4.74 -8.99 -5.95
C GLY A 148 3.39 -9.71 -5.89
N CYS A 149 3.37 -11.00 -6.28
CA CYS A 149 2.18 -11.85 -6.24
C CYS A 149 2.53 -13.22 -5.64
N TRP A 150 1.74 -13.65 -4.66
CA TRP A 150 1.94 -14.92 -3.96
C TRP A 150 0.62 -15.67 -3.77
N GLU A 151 0.77 -16.94 -3.39
CA GLU A 151 -0.35 -17.84 -3.09
C GLU A 151 -1.27 -17.21 -2.03
N GLY A 152 -2.59 -17.35 -2.22
CA GLY A 152 -3.60 -16.69 -1.40
C GLY A 152 -3.63 -17.10 0.08
N ASN A 153 -3.03 -18.23 0.43
CA ASN A 153 -2.89 -18.74 1.79
C ASN A 153 -1.48 -18.50 2.40
N LYS A 154 -0.57 -17.85 1.67
CA LYS A 154 0.77 -17.53 2.18
C LYS A 154 0.67 -16.54 3.34
N ALA A 155 1.54 -16.67 4.33
CA ALA A 155 1.62 -15.70 5.41
C ALA A 155 2.12 -14.35 4.88
N GLU A 156 1.43 -13.25 5.20
CA GLU A 156 1.85 -11.88 4.81
C GLU A 156 3.31 -11.61 5.20
N THR A 157 3.73 -12.15 6.34
CA THR A 157 5.10 -12.04 6.85
C THR A 157 6.16 -12.66 5.93
N ALA A 158 5.81 -13.61 5.08
CA ALA A 158 6.76 -14.29 4.19
C ALA A 158 6.91 -13.57 2.83
N THR A 159 6.29 -12.42 2.63
CA THR A 159 6.28 -11.69 1.36
C THR A 159 7.26 -10.53 1.31
N ILE A 160 7.62 -9.95 2.48
CA ILE A 160 8.42 -8.73 2.55
C ILE A 160 9.88 -8.95 2.14
N VAL A 161 10.52 -9.98 2.65
CA VAL A 161 11.95 -10.22 2.36
C VAL A 161 12.17 -10.48 0.87
N PRO A 162 11.44 -11.41 0.22
CA PRO A 162 11.65 -11.69 -1.20
C PRO A 162 11.47 -10.49 -2.14
N ILE A 163 10.48 -9.61 -1.86
CA ILE A 163 10.25 -8.46 -2.73
C ILE A 163 11.34 -7.40 -2.56
N VAL A 164 11.82 -7.20 -1.33
CA VAL A 164 12.86 -6.19 -1.04
C VAL A 164 14.21 -6.66 -1.57
N GLU A 165 14.58 -7.93 -1.38
CA GLU A 165 15.82 -8.50 -1.94
C GLU A 165 15.82 -8.44 -3.47
N ALA A 166 14.70 -8.77 -4.11
CA ALA A 166 14.55 -8.66 -5.56
C ALA A 166 14.71 -7.21 -6.03
N PHE A 167 14.10 -6.26 -5.31
CA PHE A 167 14.22 -4.83 -5.61
C PHE A 167 15.65 -4.32 -5.45
N GLN A 168 16.32 -4.66 -4.34
CA GLN A 168 17.72 -4.26 -4.14
C GLN A 168 18.65 -4.83 -5.22
N SER A 169 18.48 -6.12 -5.53
CA SER A 169 19.30 -6.80 -6.55
C SER A 169 19.10 -6.17 -7.95
N ALA A 170 17.85 -5.83 -8.28
CA ALA A 170 17.54 -5.23 -9.59
C ALA A 170 18.12 -3.83 -9.75
N HIS A 171 18.19 -3.05 -8.68
CA HIS A 171 18.55 -1.63 -8.74
C HIS A 171 19.90 -1.27 -8.08
N GLY A 172 20.63 -2.27 -7.55
CA GLY A 172 21.94 -2.05 -6.93
C GLY A 172 21.90 -1.18 -5.67
N ILE A 173 20.80 -1.23 -4.89
CA ILE A 173 20.64 -0.40 -3.70
C ILE A 173 21.26 -1.11 -2.50
N GLU A 174 22.27 -0.51 -1.90
CA GLU A 174 22.94 -1.07 -0.70
C GLU A 174 22.23 -0.69 0.61
N GLU A 175 21.75 0.55 0.70
CA GLU A 175 21.09 1.07 1.90
C GLU A 175 19.66 1.49 1.60
N LEU A 176 18.70 0.82 2.23
CA LEU A 176 17.29 1.11 2.08
C LEU A 176 16.59 0.94 3.44
N VAL A 177 15.74 1.90 3.79
CA VAL A 177 14.84 1.80 4.94
C VAL A 177 13.49 1.27 4.46
N ILE A 178 13.07 0.13 5.03
CA ILE A 178 11.76 -0.46 4.76
C ILE A 178 10.81 -0.15 5.91
N VAL A 179 9.69 0.47 5.58
CA VAL A 179 8.62 0.74 6.54
C VAL A 179 7.44 -0.19 6.28
N ALA A 180 6.99 -0.91 7.31
CA ALA A 180 5.90 -1.87 7.20
C ALA A 180 5.00 -1.91 8.45
N ASP A 181 3.75 -2.42 8.31
CA ASP A 181 2.81 -2.47 9.44
C ASP A 181 3.16 -3.58 10.45
N ALA A 182 2.65 -3.41 11.68
CA ALA A 182 2.84 -4.33 12.81
C ALA A 182 2.35 -5.77 12.53
N GLY A 183 1.42 -5.95 11.61
CA GLY A 183 0.91 -7.26 11.18
C GLY A 183 1.98 -8.12 10.49
N MET A 184 2.96 -7.47 9.85
CA MET A 184 4.03 -8.13 9.09
C MET A 184 5.24 -8.56 9.95
N LEU A 185 5.17 -8.35 11.27
CA LEU A 185 6.25 -8.58 12.20
C LEU A 185 6.20 -9.96 12.85
N SER A 186 6.97 -10.89 12.31
CA SER A 186 7.54 -11.98 13.12
C SER A 186 8.97 -11.62 13.54
N ALA A 187 9.44 -12.16 14.68
CA ALA A 187 10.84 -12.01 15.07
C ALA A 187 11.80 -12.57 13.99
N ALA A 188 11.37 -13.61 13.28
CA ALA A 188 12.11 -14.20 12.17
C ALA A 188 12.27 -13.24 10.99
N ASN A 189 11.21 -12.48 10.64
CA ASN A 189 11.30 -11.51 9.55
C ASN A 189 12.22 -10.35 9.85
N LEU A 190 12.17 -9.83 11.10
CA LEU A 190 13.10 -8.77 11.51
C LEU A 190 14.55 -9.25 11.49
N ALA A 191 14.81 -10.49 11.92
CA ALA A 191 16.13 -11.09 11.83
C ALA A 191 16.57 -11.23 10.36
N ALA A 192 15.69 -11.72 9.48
CA ALA A 192 15.99 -11.86 8.05
C ALA A 192 16.28 -10.51 7.36
N LEU A 193 15.52 -9.44 7.70
CA LEU A 193 15.81 -8.10 7.19
C LEU A 193 17.18 -7.60 7.70
N ASP A 194 17.51 -7.81 8.96
CA ASP A 194 18.79 -7.42 9.54
C ASP A 194 19.97 -8.23 8.96
N ASP A 195 19.78 -9.53 8.77
CA ASP A 195 20.76 -10.43 8.15
C ASP A 195 21.03 -10.03 6.68
N ALA A 196 20.00 -9.55 5.97
CA ALA A 196 20.07 -8.96 4.63
C ALA A 196 20.62 -7.52 4.63
N ARG A 197 21.06 -6.98 5.78
CA ARG A 197 21.55 -5.61 5.99
C ARG A 197 20.54 -4.52 5.65
N LEU A 198 19.26 -4.85 5.68
CA LEU A 198 18.18 -3.90 5.49
C LEU A 198 17.87 -3.14 6.79
N ARG A 199 17.70 -1.85 6.67
CA ARG A 199 17.13 -1.04 7.75
C ARG A 199 15.62 -1.13 7.71
N PHE A 200 14.98 -1.16 8.87
CA PHE A 200 13.52 -1.27 8.94
C PHE A 200 12.91 -0.38 10.02
N ILE A 201 11.67 0.03 9.79
CA ILE A 201 10.79 0.66 10.77
C ILE A 201 9.44 -0.06 10.71
N VAL A 202 8.98 -0.55 11.85
CA VAL A 202 7.78 -1.38 11.91
C VAL A 202 6.98 -1.10 13.17
N GLY A 203 5.65 -1.18 13.10
CA GLY A 203 4.82 -0.98 14.28
C GLY A 203 5.02 -2.05 15.34
N ALA A 204 5.18 -1.68 16.61
CA ALA A 204 5.24 -2.61 17.72
C ALA A 204 3.83 -2.97 18.24
N ARG A 205 3.66 -4.22 18.66
CA ARG A 205 2.46 -4.62 19.41
C ARG A 205 2.55 -4.09 20.84
N THR A 206 1.48 -3.51 21.36
CA THR A 206 1.44 -2.99 22.74
C THR A 206 1.75 -4.05 23.79
N THR A 207 1.52 -5.35 23.50
CA THR A 207 1.87 -6.46 24.37
C THR A 207 3.40 -6.61 24.57
N ARG A 208 4.22 -5.97 23.74
CA ARG A 208 5.67 -5.95 23.84
C ARG A 208 6.23 -4.77 24.63
N ALA A 209 5.36 -3.88 25.09
CA ALA A 209 5.79 -2.75 25.91
C ALA A 209 6.48 -3.22 27.21
N PRO A 210 7.58 -2.56 27.65
CA PRO A 210 8.20 -2.79 28.95
C PRO A 210 7.19 -2.68 30.09
N GLY A 211 7.43 -3.40 31.19
CA GLY A 211 6.52 -3.42 32.33
C GLY A 211 6.36 -2.08 33.01
N ASP A 212 7.44 -1.33 33.08
CA ASP A 212 7.57 -0.01 33.70
C ASP A 212 7.43 1.17 32.73
N LEU A 213 7.03 0.91 31.46
CA LEU A 213 7.01 1.95 30.43
C LEU A 213 6.24 3.21 30.85
N GLU A 214 5.13 3.04 31.55
CA GLU A 214 4.29 4.16 32.03
C GLU A 214 5.00 5.06 33.03
N ALA A 215 5.98 4.54 33.78
CA ALA A 215 6.75 5.32 34.76
C ALA A 215 7.74 6.29 34.10
N HIS A 216 8.01 6.13 32.80
CA HIS A 216 8.91 7.00 32.04
C HIS A 216 8.18 8.15 31.33
N PHE A 217 6.83 8.17 31.36
CA PHE A 217 6.04 9.28 30.84
C PHE A 217 5.76 10.31 31.93
N HIS A 218 5.83 11.58 31.56
CA HIS A 218 5.43 12.69 32.42
C HIS A 218 3.91 12.84 32.42
N TRP A 219 3.34 13.04 33.60
CA TRP A 219 1.91 13.27 33.77
C TRP A 219 1.58 14.75 33.62
N GLU A 220 0.50 15.02 32.90
CA GLU A 220 -0.12 16.33 32.76
C GLU A 220 -1.60 16.20 33.10
N GLY A 221 -1.94 16.49 34.37
CA GLY A 221 -3.26 16.15 34.94
C GLY A 221 -3.45 14.63 35.02
N ASP A 222 -4.55 14.12 34.47
CA ASP A 222 -4.93 12.69 34.50
C ASP A 222 -4.39 11.88 33.31
N ALA A 223 -3.55 12.48 32.48
CA ALA A 223 -2.99 11.85 31.27
C ALA A 223 -1.50 12.12 31.14
N PHE A 224 -0.82 11.33 30.29
CA PHE A 224 0.55 11.63 29.92
C PHE A 224 0.63 12.86 29.00
N THR A 225 1.79 13.51 28.99
CA THR A 225 2.06 14.63 28.09
C THR A 225 1.90 14.19 26.63
N ASP A 226 1.06 14.88 25.86
CA ASP A 226 0.78 14.55 24.46
C ASP A 226 2.03 14.68 23.59
N GLY A 227 2.27 13.69 22.74
CA GLY A 227 3.43 13.65 21.85
C GLY A 227 4.75 13.22 22.52
N GLN A 228 4.77 12.94 23.83
CA GLN A 228 5.99 12.47 24.49
C GLN A 228 6.47 11.14 23.91
N VAL A 229 7.80 11.03 23.70
CA VAL A 229 8.47 9.89 23.11
C VAL A 229 9.40 9.27 24.14
N ILE A 230 9.35 7.92 24.25
CA ILE A 230 10.29 7.11 25.03
C ILE A 230 11.06 6.23 24.06
N ASP A 231 12.39 6.36 24.04
CA ASP A 231 13.32 5.56 23.23
C ASP A 231 13.97 4.52 24.15
N THR A 232 13.81 3.24 23.82
CA THR A 232 14.22 2.12 24.66
C THR A 232 14.59 0.90 23.81
N ILE A 233 14.65 -0.28 24.41
CA ILE A 233 14.99 -1.54 23.75
C ILE A 233 13.80 -2.52 23.71
N THR A 234 13.84 -3.47 22.77
CA THR A 234 12.97 -4.66 22.74
C THR A 234 13.78 -5.89 22.32
N PRO A 235 13.54 -7.08 22.91
CA PRO A 235 14.29 -8.29 22.56
C PRO A 235 14.16 -8.68 21.09
N ARG A 236 15.24 -9.18 20.47
CA ARG A 236 15.25 -9.68 19.08
C ARG A 236 14.45 -10.96 18.89
N ARG A 237 14.43 -11.85 19.89
CA ARG A 237 13.76 -13.15 19.79
C ARG A 237 12.50 -13.18 20.63
N GLY A 238 11.46 -13.83 20.10
CA GLY A 238 10.23 -14.16 20.80
C GLY A 238 10.46 -15.21 21.89
N SER A 239 11.16 -14.85 22.95
CA SER A 239 11.36 -15.69 24.11
C SER A 239 10.24 -15.48 25.14
N ARG A 240 10.18 -16.32 26.19
CA ARG A 240 9.35 -16.07 27.38
C ARG A 240 9.54 -14.64 27.93
N SER A 241 10.73 -14.05 27.71
CA SER A 241 11.08 -12.67 28.06
C SER A 241 10.23 -11.60 27.34
N GLU A 242 9.63 -11.87 26.19
CA GLU A 242 8.71 -10.91 25.55
C GLU A 242 7.42 -10.70 26.34
N ARG A 243 7.03 -11.68 27.15
CA ARG A 243 5.86 -11.62 28.04
C ARG A 243 6.24 -11.28 29.48
N ASP A 244 7.53 -11.06 29.72
CA ASP A 244 8.03 -10.72 31.05
C ASP A 244 7.62 -9.28 31.41
N LYS A 245 6.60 -9.20 32.27
CA LYS A 245 6.06 -7.93 32.79
C LYS A 245 7.05 -7.22 33.74
N SER A 246 8.11 -7.91 34.19
CA SER A 246 9.17 -7.35 35.03
C SER A 246 10.26 -6.64 34.22
N ARG A 247 10.26 -6.77 32.88
CA ARG A 247 11.23 -6.11 32.02
C ARG A 247 11.13 -4.59 32.11
N LYS A 248 12.24 -3.96 32.40
CA LYS A 248 12.34 -2.51 32.50
C LYS A 248 12.65 -1.87 31.14
N ALA A 249 12.23 -0.63 30.98
CA ALA A 249 12.66 0.23 29.89
C ALA A 249 14.12 0.62 30.14
N GLU A 250 14.98 0.40 29.14
CA GLU A 250 16.38 0.82 29.20
C GLU A 250 16.61 2.02 28.28
N PRO A 251 17.48 2.94 28.65
CA PRO A 251 17.74 4.10 27.81
C PRO A 251 18.51 3.71 26.55
N VAL A 252 18.28 4.44 25.52
CA VAL A 252 18.90 4.49 24.20
C VAL A 252 19.60 3.20 23.74
N TRP A 253 18.95 2.51 22.80
CA TRP A 253 19.52 1.33 22.16
C TRP A 253 20.79 1.67 21.37
N ASP A 254 21.81 0.83 21.55
CA ASP A 254 23.02 0.82 20.74
C ASP A 254 23.31 -0.62 20.29
N PRO A 255 23.61 -0.87 19.00
CA PRO A 255 23.81 -2.22 18.48
C PRO A 255 24.99 -2.96 19.11
N HIS A 256 26.00 -2.26 19.64
CA HIS A 256 27.17 -2.85 20.26
C HIS A 256 26.91 -3.25 21.72
N THR A 257 26.19 -2.42 22.46
CA THR A 257 25.85 -2.68 23.86
C THR A 257 24.61 -3.56 24.02
N HIS A 258 23.72 -3.58 23.02
CA HIS A 258 22.47 -4.35 23.05
C HIS A 258 22.32 -5.31 21.84
N PRO A 259 23.29 -6.21 21.59
CA PRO A 259 23.28 -7.05 20.38
C PRO A 259 22.09 -8.02 20.30
N GLY A 260 21.46 -8.34 21.45
CA GLY A 260 20.27 -9.19 21.57
C GLY A 260 18.94 -8.45 21.47
N SER A 261 18.94 -7.14 21.17
CA SER A 261 17.76 -6.29 21.18
C SER A 261 17.64 -5.44 19.92
N TRP A 262 16.45 -4.93 19.68
CA TRP A 262 16.14 -3.87 18.71
C TRP A 262 15.85 -2.57 19.46
N ARG A 263 16.00 -1.44 18.80
CA ARG A 263 15.50 -0.16 19.28
C ARG A 263 13.97 -0.16 19.24
N ALA A 264 13.33 0.29 20.33
CA ALA A 264 11.92 0.43 20.47
C ALA A 264 11.55 1.85 20.87
N ILE A 265 10.65 2.46 20.10
CA ILE A 265 10.20 3.84 20.32
C ILE A 265 8.72 3.81 20.67
N TRP A 266 8.34 4.44 21.78
CA TRP A 266 6.96 4.51 22.25
C TRP A 266 6.51 5.96 22.31
N VAL A 267 5.35 6.24 21.74
CA VAL A 267 4.77 7.59 21.69
C VAL A 267 3.39 7.56 22.30
N TYR A 268 3.08 8.55 23.11
CA TYR A 268 1.73 8.78 23.64
C TYR A 268 0.96 9.77 22.78
N SER A 269 -0.34 9.54 22.60
CA SER A 269 -1.24 10.48 21.94
C SER A 269 -2.58 10.55 22.67
N LYS A 270 -2.98 11.75 23.12
CA LYS A 270 -4.30 12.01 23.74
C LYS A 270 -5.45 11.61 22.82
N LYS A 271 -5.34 11.92 21.50
CA LYS A 271 -6.33 11.55 20.49
C LYS A 271 -6.48 10.01 20.36
N ARG A 272 -5.35 9.30 20.43
CA ARG A 272 -5.34 7.84 20.42
C ARG A 272 -5.92 7.29 21.72
N ALA A 273 -5.55 7.86 22.87
CA ALA A 273 -6.04 7.43 24.16
C ALA A 273 -7.56 7.47 24.26
N ALA A 274 -8.20 8.51 23.74
CA ALA A 274 -9.67 8.60 23.71
C ALA A 274 -10.30 7.44 22.94
N ARG A 275 -9.79 7.10 21.76
CA ARG A 275 -10.29 5.97 20.93
C ARG A 275 -10.01 4.61 21.56
N ASP A 276 -8.80 4.42 22.11
CA ASP A 276 -8.39 3.18 22.76
C ASP A 276 -9.25 2.93 24.01
N ASN A 277 -9.55 3.95 24.82
CA ASN A 277 -10.43 3.86 25.98
C ASN A 277 -11.85 3.44 25.61
N GLN A 278 -12.44 4.01 24.56
CA GLN A 278 -13.76 3.60 24.09
C GLN A 278 -13.77 2.13 23.67
N THR A 279 -12.79 1.71 22.89
CA THR A 279 -12.64 0.33 22.43
C THR A 279 -12.44 -0.64 23.59
N LEU A 280 -11.57 -0.29 24.53
CA LEU A 280 -11.24 -1.10 25.70
C LEU A 280 -12.47 -1.24 26.62
N THR A 281 -13.20 -0.16 26.85
CA THR A 281 -14.43 -0.16 27.64
C THR A 281 -15.49 -1.06 27.01
N ALA A 282 -15.68 -0.99 25.69
CA ALA A 282 -16.61 -1.87 24.98
C ALA A 282 -16.18 -3.35 25.08
N GLN A 283 -14.88 -3.64 24.98
CA GLN A 283 -14.35 -5.01 25.13
C GLN A 283 -14.50 -5.54 26.56
N ALA A 284 -14.23 -4.72 27.58
CA ALA A 284 -14.40 -5.09 28.98
C ALA A 284 -15.87 -5.33 29.31
N ASN A 285 -16.81 -4.49 28.84
CA ASN A 285 -18.23 -4.69 29.02
C ASN A 285 -18.74 -5.96 28.32
N ARG A 286 -18.23 -6.27 27.13
CA ARG A 286 -18.55 -7.53 26.47
C ARG A 286 -18.03 -8.73 27.25
N ALA A 287 -16.85 -8.65 27.85
CA ALA A 287 -16.30 -9.71 28.71
C ALA A 287 -17.21 -9.93 29.95
N ARG A 288 -17.64 -8.85 30.61
CA ARG A 288 -18.58 -8.93 31.75
C ARG A 288 -19.92 -9.56 31.35
N ALA A 289 -20.47 -9.20 30.20
CA ALA A 289 -21.71 -9.80 29.68
C ALA A 289 -21.57 -11.31 29.38
N VAL A 290 -20.37 -11.78 28.99
CA VAL A 290 -20.09 -13.22 28.87
C VAL A 290 -20.07 -13.91 30.22
N ILE A 291 -19.45 -13.31 31.24
CA ILE A 291 -19.42 -13.85 32.61
C ILE A 291 -20.82 -13.90 33.19
N ALA A 292 -21.65 -12.89 32.91
CA ALA A 292 -23.08 -12.86 33.35
C ALA A 292 -23.97 -13.84 32.57
N GLY A 293 -23.44 -14.59 31.59
CA GLY A 293 -24.21 -15.54 30.77
C GLY A 293 -25.05 -14.90 29.66
N GLU A 294 -24.99 -13.58 29.50
CA GLU A 294 -25.77 -12.83 28.50
C GLU A 294 -25.24 -13.02 27.05
N LYS A 295 -23.96 -13.41 26.91
CA LYS A 295 -23.28 -13.60 25.62
C LYS A 295 -22.41 -14.85 25.59
N ARG A 296 -22.24 -15.43 24.42
CA ARG A 296 -21.38 -16.60 24.24
C ARG A 296 -19.87 -16.23 24.37
N PRO A 297 -19.03 -17.09 25.01
CA PRO A 297 -17.63 -16.79 25.33
C PRO A 297 -16.68 -16.81 24.12
N LYS A 298 -17.10 -17.28 22.93
CA LYS A 298 -16.23 -17.52 21.79
C LYS A 298 -15.47 -16.26 21.36
N GLY A 299 -14.13 -16.30 21.53
CA GLY A 299 -13.22 -15.26 21.05
C GLY A 299 -13.32 -13.92 21.79
N THR A 300 -13.86 -13.90 23.01
CA THR A 300 -13.99 -12.66 23.79
C THR A 300 -12.68 -12.36 24.53
N ARG A 301 -12.11 -11.19 24.25
CA ARG A 301 -10.93 -10.68 24.96
C ARG A 301 -11.25 -10.50 26.44
N PHE A 302 -10.28 -10.76 27.32
CA PHE A 302 -10.42 -10.65 28.79
C PHE A 302 -11.33 -11.69 29.45
N VAL A 303 -11.67 -12.76 28.77
CA VAL A 303 -12.34 -13.92 29.35
C VAL A 303 -11.39 -15.11 29.33
N THR A 304 -11.12 -15.67 30.49
CA THR A 304 -10.36 -16.91 30.64
C THR A 304 -11.35 -18.03 30.98
N VAL A 305 -11.21 -19.16 30.29
CA VAL A 305 -12.07 -20.32 30.54
C VAL A 305 -11.22 -21.44 31.11
N HIS A 306 -11.52 -21.88 32.34
CA HIS A 306 -10.92 -23.02 33.02
C HIS A 306 -11.98 -24.04 33.42
N ALA A 307 -11.84 -25.26 32.96
CA ALA A 307 -12.75 -26.38 33.31
C ALA A 307 -14.24 -26.09 33.07
N GLY A 308 -14.56 -25.22 32.11
CA GLY A 308 -15.93 -24.80 31.79
C GLY A 308 -16.39 -23.49 32.45
N ASP A 309 -15.69 -23.04 33.47
CA ASP A 309 -15.97 -21.76 34.12
C ASP A 309 -15.28 -20.59 33.43
N ALA A 310 -16.06 -19.56 33.11
CA ALA A 310 -15.58 -18.34 32.52
C ALA A 310 -15.28 -17.29 33.60
N THR A 311 -14.06 -16.78 33.63
CA THR A 311 -13.64 -15.76 34.61
C THR A 311 -13.10 -14.52 33.89
N LEU A 312 -13.24 -13.35 34.53
CA LEU A 312 -12.74 -12.08 33.99
C LEU A 312 -11.23 -11.93 34.30
N ASP A 313 -10.44 -11.65 33.27
CA ASP A 313 -9.00 -11.36 33.41
C ASP A 313 -8.78 -9.87 33.72
N GLU A 314 -8.98 -9.49 34.99
CA GLU A 314 -8.80 -8.13 35.48
C GLU A 314 -7.36 -7.64 35.32
N ALA A 315 -6.36 -8.52 35.46
CA ALA A 315 -4.94 -8.16 35.29
C ALA A 315 -4.63 -7.74 33.84
N SER A 316 -5.19 -8.45 32.86
CA SER A 316 -5.06 -8.08 31.44
C SER A 316 -5.82 -6.79 31.12
N ILE A 317 -6.96 -6.52 31.74
CA ILE A 317 -7.70 -5.26 31.60
C ILE A 317 -6.86 -4.10 32.16
N ALA A 318 -6.34 -4.24 33.40
CA ALA A 318 -5.51 -3.22 34.03
C ALA A 318 -4.26 -2.90 33.18
N ARG A 319 -3.57 -3.96 32.70
CA ARG A 319 -2.42 -3.78 31.79
C ARG A 319 -2.80 -3.11 30.48
N ALA A 320 -3.95 -3.46 29.88
CA ALA A 320 -4.41 -2.80 28.66
C ALA A 320 -4.76 -1.32 28.91
N ARG A 321 -5.25 -0.96 30.10
CA ARG A 321 -5.53 0.43 30.49
C ARG A 321 -4.24 1.24 30.64
N SER A 322 -3.20 0.67 31.25
CA SER A 322 -1.92 1.37 31.41
C SER A 322 -1.19 1.66 30.08
N LEU A 323 -1.59 0.98 29.01
CA LEU A 323 -1.01 1.15 27.66
C LEU A 323 -1.92 1.96 26.70
N VAL A 324 -3.01 2.53 27.21
CA VAL A 324 -3.94 3.35 26.40
C VAL A 324 -3.24 4.59 25.89
N GLY A 325 -3.43 4.88 24.61
CA GLY A 325 -2.80 6.03 23.92
C GLY A 325 -1.37 5.80 23.46
N LEU A 326 -0.74 4.67 23.85
CA LEU A 326 0.62 4.36 23.44
C LEU A 326 0.65 3.66 22.07
N LYS A 327 1.58 4.07 21.22
CA LYS A 327 1.96 3.41 19.98
C LYS A 327 3.46 3.15 20.01
N GLY A 328 3.84 1.91 19.72
CA GLY A 328 5.24 1.53 19.66
C GLY A 328 5.71 1.31 18.23
N TYR A 329 7.01 1.47 18.04
CA TYR A 329 7.75 1.22 16.81
C TYR A 329 9.03 0.45 17.13
N VAL A 330 9.47 -0.41 16.21
CA VAL A 330 10.70 -1.17 16.32
C VAL A 330 11.57 -0.90 15.11
N THR A 331 12.86 -0.70 15.33
CA THR A 331 13.82 -0.43 14.26
C THR A 331 15.22 -0.98 14.62
N ASN A 332 16.04 -1.24 13.60
CA ASN A 332 17.47 -1.50 13.73
C ASN A 332 18.32 -0.27 13.38
N ILE A 333 17.73 0.92 13.30
CA ILE A 333 18.41 2.17 12.98
C ILE A 333 18.88 2.84 14.27
N PRO A 334 20.20 3.08 14.44
CA PRO A 334 20.72 3.81 15.60
C PRO A 334 20.21 5.25 15.68
N ALA A 335 20.04 5.77 16.90
CA ALA A 335 19.53 7.13 17.13
C ALA A 335 20.39 8.23 16.47
N ARG A 336 21.70 7.99 16.30
CA ARG A 336 22.61 8.92 15.61
C ARG A 336 22.36 9.05 14.10
N LEU A 337 21.70 8.05 13.49
CA LEU A 337 21.37 8.05 12.05
C LEU A 337 19.94 8.51 11.77
N MET A 338 19.04 8.27 12.71
CA MET A 338 17.64 8.68 12.60
C MET A 338 17.09 8.86 14.01
N ASP A 339 16.66 10.06 14.34
CA ASP A 339 16.09 10.32 15.65
C ASP A 339 14.71 9.65 15.85
N ALA A 340 14.18 9.69 17.06
CA ALA A 340 12.91 9.02 17.37
C ALA A 340 11.72 9.70 16.66
N GLY A 341 11.76 11.00 16.45
CA GLY A 341 10.74 11.76 15.73
C GLY A 341 10.72 11.40 14.24
N GLU A 342 11.89 11.27 13.63
CA GLU A 342 12.05 10.82 12.24
C GLU A 342 11.55 9.39 12.03
N VAL A 343 11.82 8.45 12.96
CA VAL A 343 11.29 7.09 12.91
C VAL A 343 9.76 7.11 12.97
N VAL A 344 9.18 7.92 13.85
CA VAL A 344 7.73 8.05 14.01
C VAL A 344 7.08 8.66 12.76
N SER A 345 7.66 9.74 12.23
CA SER A 345 7.14 10.40 11.02
C SER A 345 7.23 9.49 9.81
N SER A 346 8.36 8.78 9.62
CA SER A 346 8.51 7.81 8.54
C SER A 346 7.49 6.66 8.62
N TYR A 347 7.19 6.17 9.83
CA TYR A 347 6.14 5.16 9.97
C TYR A 347 4.74 5.72 9.62
N HIS A 348 4.49 6.97 9.92
CA HIS A 348 3.22 7.60 9.59
C HIS A 348 3.00 7.71 8.08
N GLU A 349 4.04 7.70 7.27
CA GLU A 349 3.94 7.71 5.80
C GLU A 349 3.32 6.42 5.23
N LEU A 350 3.19 5.33 6.01
CA LEU A 350 2.54 4.09 5.57
C LEU A 350 1.10 4.29 5.04
N TRP A 351 0.40 5.36 5.41
CA TRP A 351 -0.91 5.62 4.85
C TRP A 351 -0.86 5.85 3.33
N HIS A 352 0.29 6.23 2.77
CA HIS A 352 0.48 6.41 1.33
C HIS A 352 0.38 5.09 0.55
N VAL A 353 0.97 3.99 1.07
CA VAL A 353 0.81 2.67 0.42
C VAL A 353 -0.63 2.15 0.55
N GLU A 354 -1.30 2.41 1.69
CA GLU A 354 -2.71 2.10 1.84
C GLU A 354 -3.58 2.88 0.84
N GLN A 355 -3.25 4.16 0.58
CA GLN A 355 -3.91 4.98 -0.43
C GLN A 355 -3.70 4.41 -1.84
N SER A 356 -2.48 3.97 -2.19
CA SER A 356 -2.18 3.35 -3.47
C SER A 356 -2.93 2.03 -3.67
N PHE A 357 -3.07 1.21 -2.62
CA PHE A 357 -3.95 0.04 -2.66
C PHE A 357 -5.42 0.40 -2.79
N ARG A 358 -5.88 1.45 -2.13
CA ARG A 358 -7.26 1.93 -2.28
C ARG A 358 -7.52 2.35 -3.73
N MET A 359 -6.63 3.14 -4.32
CA MET A 359 -6.70 3.55 -5.72
C MET A 359 -6.72 2.32 -6.65
N SER A 360 -5.84 1.36 -6.45
CA SER A 360 -5.81 0.12 -7.24
C SER A 360 -7.13 -0.66 -7.16
N LYS A 361 -7.73 -0.78 -5.98
CA LYS A 361 -8.96 -1.56 -5.76
C LYS A 361 -10.24 -0.84 -6.22
N HIS A 362 -10.35 0.45 -5.96
CA HIS A 362 -11.57 1.23 -6.20
C HIS A 362 -11.51 1.99 -7.51
N ASP A 363 -10.48 2.81 -7.72
CA ASP A 363 -10.40 3.67 -8.90
C ASP A 363 -9.98 2.88 -10.14
N LEU A 364 -9.08 1.91 -10.00
CA LEU A 364 -8.60 1.06 -11.09
C LEU A 364 -9.27 -0.33 -11.15
N ARG A 365 -10.15 -0.66 -10.22
CA ARG A 365 -10.87 -1.95 -10.13
C ARG A 365 -9.97 -3.16 -10.39
N ALA A 366 -8.86 -3.26 -9.64
CA ALA A 366 -7.96 -4.40 -9.76
C ALA A 366 -8.63 -5.74 -9.41
N ARG A 367 -9.79 -5.71 -8.76
CA ARG A 367 -10.62 -6.86 -8.36
C ARG A 367 -12.11 -6.66 -8.70
N PRO A 368 -12.90 -7.76 -8.91
CA PRO A 368 -12.45 -9.14 -8.97
C PRO A 368 -11.52 -9.40 -10.15
N VAL A 369 -10.63 -10.41 -10.00
CA VAL A 369 -9.72 -10.83 -11.07
C VAL A 369 -10.39 -11.93 -11.91
N PHE A 370 -10.43 -11.74 -13.23
CA PHE A 370 -11.11 -12.67 -14.15
C PHE A 370 -10.15 -13.60 -14.91
N HIS A 371 -8.85 -13.52 -14.61
CA HIS A 371 -7.84 -14.36 -15.22
C HIS A 371 -7.69 -15.69 -14.46
N HIS A 372 -7.35 -16.78 -15.18
CA HIS A 372 -7.32 -18.12 -14.60
C HIS A 372 -5.93 -18.75 -14.55
N THR A 373 -4.98 -18.27 -15.35
CA THR A 373 -3.60 -18.74 -15.33
C THR A 373 -2.71 -17.79 -14.56
N ARG A 374 -1.64 -18.30 -13.95
CA ARG A 374 -0.65 -17.50 -13.21
C ARG A 374 -0.13 -16.36 -14.07
N ASP A 375 0.33 -16.64 -15.29
CA ASP A 375 0.89 -15.64 -16.21
C ASP A 375 -0.10 -14.51 -16.53
N ALA A 376 -1.37 -14.88 -16.78
CA ALA A 376 -2.41 -13.90 -17.06
C ALA A 376 -2.79 -13.04 -15.82
N ILE A 377 -2.71 -13.61 -14.61
CA ILE A 377 -2.91 -12.89 -13.35
C ILE A 377 -1.75 -11.92 -13.14
N GLU A 378 -0.52 -12.37 -13.33
CA GLU A 378 0.67 -11.53 -13.18
C GLU A 378 0.74 -10.42 -14.25
N ALA A 379 0.41 -10.71 -15.50
CA ALA A 379 0.27 -9.70 -16.54
C ALA A 379 -0.84 -8.67 -16.22
N HIS A 380 -1.95 -9.11 -15.63
CA HIS A 380 -2.99 -8.20 -15.14
C HIS A 380 -2.46 -7.26 -14.06
N LEU A 381 -1.70 -7.76 -13.11
CA LEU A 381 -1.08 -6.94 -12.05
C LEU A 381 -0.08 -5.95 -12.63
N THR A 382 0.66 -6.32 -13.67
CA THR A 382 1.56 -5.42 -14.39
C THR A 382 0.80 -4.25 -15.04
N VAL A 383 -0.34 -4.52 -15.70
CA VAL A 383 -1.22 -3.47 -16.24
C VAL A 383 -1.77 -2.57 -15.13
N VAL A 384 -2.18 -3.16 -13.98
CA VAL A 384 -2.68 -2.38 -12.84
C VAL A 384 -1.59 -1.50 -12.24
N MET A 385 -0.37 -2.02 -12.10
CA MET A 385 0.78 -1.27 -11.57
C MET A 385 1.14 -0.09 -12.48
N ALA A 386 1.22 -0.30 -13.80
CA ALA A 386 1.47 0.78 -14.74
C ALA A 386 0.36 1.85 -14.70
N ALA A 387 -0.92 1.44 -14.63
CA ALA A 387 -2.03 2.37 -14.47
C ALA A 387 -1.96 3.13 -13.13
N LEU A 388 -1.56 2.47 -12.04
CA LEU A 388 -1.36 3.11 -10.74
C LEU A 388 -0.25 4.17 -10.82
N ALA A 389 0.86 3.88 -11.50
CA ALA A 389 1.96 4.82 -11.68
C ALA A 389 1.50 6.08 -12.42
N VAL A 390 0.80 5.92 -13.55
CA VAL A 390 0.23 7.05 -14.30
C VAL A 390 -0.77 7.84 -13.45
N ALA A 391 -1.65 7.16 -12.70
CA ALA A 391 -2.63 7.81 -11.83
C ALA A 391 -1.95 8.62 -10.71
N ARG A 392 -0.91 8.06 -10.06
CA ARG A 392 -0.13 8.73 -9.03
C ARG A 392 0.61 9.93 -9.58
N TYR A 393 1.32 9.77 -10.70
CA TYR A 393 2.00 10.86 -11.38
C TYR A 393 1.08 12.06 -11.65
N LEU A 394 -0.10 11.79 -12.25
CA LEU A 394 -1.07 12.84 -12.54
C LEU A 394 -1.64 13.47 -11.27
N GLN A 395 -1.92 12.67 -10.25
CA GLN A 395 -2.44 13.17 -8.97
C GLN A 395 -1.40 14.02 -8.23
N ASP A 396 -0.14 13.60 -8.22
CA ASP A 396 0.94 14.30 -7.51
C ASP A 396 1.27 15.62 -8.24
N ALA A 397 1.24 15.64 -9.58
CA ALA A 397 1.44 16.86 -10.36
C ALA A 397 0.29 17.87 -10.24
N THR A 398 -0.96 17.39 -10.11
CA THR A 398 -2.15 18.28 -10.17
C THR A 398 -2.83 18.52 -8.83
N GLY A 399 -2.56 17.69 -7.81
CA GLY A 399 -3.32 17.65 -6.56
C GLY A 399 -4.77 17.13 -6.72
N ILE A 400 -5.14 16.62 -7.89
CA ILE A 400 -6.51 16.24 -8.25
C ILE A 400 -6.60 14.71 -8.47
N SER A 401 -7.66 14.06 -7.96
CA SER A 401 -7.83 12.62 -8.14
C SER A 401 -7.99 12.25 -9.62
N ILE A 402 -7.47 11.08 -10.01
CA ILE A 402 -7.57 10.57 -11.38
C ILE A 402 -9.01 10.52 -11.89
N ALA A 403 -9.97 10.12 -11.05
CA ALA A 403 -11.38 10.08 -11.39
C ALA A 403 -11.93 11.47 -11.76
N ARG A 404 -11.46 12.53 -11.10
CA ARG A 404 -11.83 13.92 -11.41
C ARG A 404 -11.15 14.39 -12.69
N ILE A 405 -9.86 14.12 -12.88
CA ILE A 405 -9.14 14.44 -14.13
C ILE A 405 -9.85 13.82 -15.33
N VAL A 406 -10.14 12.52 -15.27
CA VAL A 406 -10.85 11.81 -16.34
C VAL A 406 -12.22 12.44 -16.60
N ARG A 407 -13.01 12.74 -15.58
CA ARG A 407 -14.33 13.34 -15.72
C ARG A 407 -14.27 14.73 -16.40
N GLU A 408 -13.36 15.59 -15.96
CA GLU A 408 -13.25 16.96 -16.51
C GLU A 408 -12.78 16.92 -17.98
N LEU A 409 -11.74 16.12 -18.30
CA LEU A 409 -11.19 16.09 -19.65
C LEU A 409 -12.03 15.25 -20.64
N ARG A 410 -12.75 14.22 -20.19
CA ARG A 410 -13.61 13.39 -21.06
C ARG A 410 -14.77 14.20 -21.67
N SER A 411 -15.24 15.22 -20.97
CA SER A 411 -16.31 16.09 -21.43
C SER A 411 -15.88 17.00 -22.58
N LEU A 412 -14.59 17.23 -22.75
CA LEU A 412 -14.02 18.11 -23.77
C LEU A 412 -13.81 17.34 -25.07
N GLN A 413 -14.77 17.52 -26.00
CA GLN A 413 -14.77 16.80 -27.26
C GLN A 413 -14.36 17.73 -28.42
N GLU A 414 -13.37 17.33 -29.17
CA GLU A 414 -13.11 17.83 -30.51
C GLU A 414 -14.19 17.30 -31.46
N VAL A 415 -14.72 18.17 -32.30
CA VAL A 415 -15.80 17.83 -33.24
C VAL A 415 -15.32 18.07 -34.65
N THR A 416 -15.37 17.05 -35.51
CA THR A 416 -15.12 17.19 -36.93
C THR A 416 -16.44 17.34 -37.66
N ILE A 417 -16.56 18.42 -38.43
CA ILE A 417 -17.76 18.76 -39.23
C ILE A 417 -17.38 18.68 -40.70
N ASN A 418 -18.17 17.96 -41.47
CA ASN A 418 -18.06 17.96 -42.92
C ASN A 418 -19.01 19.01 -43.50
N LEU A 419 -18.48 19.99 -44.20
CA LEU A 419 -19.16 21.05 -44.90
C LEU A 419 -18.82 20.95 -46.39
N ASN A 420 -19.72 20.36 -47.17
CA ASN A 420 -19.55 20.22 -48.63
C ASN A 420 -18.24 19.58 -49.07
N GLY A 421 -17.78 18.55 -48.37
CA GLY A 421 -16.49 17.85 -48.62
C GLY A 421 -15.28 18.45 -47.91
N HIS A 422 -15.43 19.58 -47.23
CA HIS A 422 -14.37 20.16 -46.38
C HIS A 422 -14.52 19.70 -44.94
N HIS A 423 -13.46 19.13 -44.37
CA HIS A 423 -13.40 18.70 -42.97
C HIS A 423 -12.91 19.87 -42.09
N LEU A 424 -13.77 20.36 -41.20
CA LEU A 424 -13.42 21.39 -40.22
C LEU A 424 -13.37 20.76 -38.83
N ALA A 425 -12.20 20.79 -38.18
CA ALA A 425 -12.06 20.40 -36.81
C ALA A 425 -12.29 21.60 -35.86
N ALA A 426 -13.24 21.47 -34.96
CA ALA A 426 -13.51 22.45 -33.91
C ALA A 426 -12.97 21.92 -32.58
N ALA A 427 -11.98 22.63 -32.02
CA ALA A 427 -11.44 22.32 -30.70
C ALA A 427 -12.48 22.65 -29.61
N PRO A 428 -12.52 21.89 -28.52
CA PRO A 428 -13.38 22.19 -27.39
C PRO A 428 -12.95 23.48 -26.68
N ARG A 429 -13.94 24.23 -26.17
CA ARG A 429 -13.64 25.32 -25.25
C ARG A 429 -13.22 24.74 -23.92
N LEU A 430 -12.00 25.07 -23.49
CA LEU A 430 -11.47 24.62 -22.18
C LEU A 430 -12.26 25.25 -21.05
N THR A 431 -12.57 24.46 -20.03
CA THR A 431 -13.07 24.93 -18.73
C THR A 431 -11.92 25.42 -17.86
N ASP A 432 -12.21 26.25 -16.85
CA ASP A 432 -11.18 26.70 -15.92
C ASP A 432 -10.49 25.50 -15.24
N ALA A 433 -11.25 24.48 -14.83
CA ALA A 433 -10.71 23.27 -14.24
C ALA A 433 -9.78 22.49 -15.20
N ALA A 434 -10.09 22.46 -16.50
CA ALA A 434 -9.21 21.84 -17.49
C ALA A 434 -7.93 22.65 -17.71
N ASN A 435 -8.03 23.99 -17.75
CA ASN A 435 -6.87 24.86 -17.83
C ASN A 435 -5.94 24.70 -16.61
N ASP A 436 -6.50 24.60 -15.40
CA ASP A 436 -5.73 24.36 -14.18
C ASP A 436 -4.97 23.03 -14.24
N ILE A 437 -5.64 21.95 -14.72
CA ILE A 437 -5.01 20.63 -14.91
C ILE A 437 -3.86 20.73 -15.91
N LEU A 438 -4.09 21.32 -17.09
CA LEU A 438 -3.07 21.44 -18.13
C LEU A 438 -1.89 22.31 -17.71
N THR A 439 -2.14 23.38 -16.97
CA THR A 439 -1.12 24.29 -16.44
C THR A 439 -0.24 23.53 -15.42
N ALA A 440 -0.87 22.78 -14.51
CA ALA A 440 -0.14 21.99 -13.52
C ALA A 440 0.74 20.91 -14.18
N LEU A 441 0.26 20.26 -15.24
CA LEU A 441 1.02 19.22 -15.98
C LEU A 441 2.15 19.81 -16.87
N SER A 442 2.07 21.09 -17.23
CA SER A 442 3.12 21.78 -17.98
C SER A 442 4.32 22.15 -17.13
N THR A 443 4.15 22.16 -15.80
CA THR A 443 5.24 22.39 -14.83
C THR A 443 5.81 21.02 -14.43
N PRO A 444 7.14 20.83 -14.36
CA PRO A 444 7.68 19.57 -13.88
C PRO A 444 7.19 19.31 -12.43
N PRO A 445 6.81 18.06 -12.10
CA PRO A 445 6.38 17.73 -10.75
C PRO A 445 7.49 18.02 -9.74
N PRO A 446 7.15 18.33 -8.48
CA PRO A 446 8.16 18.49 -7.43
C PRO A 446 9.00 17.23 -7.31
N ALA A 447 10.29 17.39 -7.00
CA ALA A 447 11.22 16.28 -6.78
C ALA A 447 10.71 15.37 -5.63
N HIS A 448 10.76 14.06 -5.84
CA HIS A 448 10.38 13.03 -4.86
C HIS A 448 11.38 12.88 -3.73
#